data_3097b58c49a4a6f11abd7f2742a53327
#
_entry.id   3097b58c49a4a6f11abd7f2742a53327
#
_cell.length_a   1.000
_cell.length_b   1.000
_cell.length_c   1.000
_cell.angle_alpha   90.00
_cell.angle_beta   90.00
_cell.angle_gamma   90.00
#
_symmetry.space_group_name_H-M   'P 1'
#
loop_
_entity.id
_entity.type
_entity.pdbx_description
1 polymer ?
#
loop_
_entity_poly.entity_id
_entity_poly.type
_entity_poly.pdbx_seq_one_letter_code
_entity_poly.pdbx_strand_id
1 'polypeptide(L)'
;MRGFWANRLIDLHPIRCYNNLDFERKKTESGGISMKKGNPIALLPIGVFLVLYLGLGLWFEYGLHIPMGFYNIPIVIAFLVAILVACLQNRSLSFDEKLELMGQGVGDKNIITMLLIFLCAGAFVGVVGRSSAQSVAYFMLHIIPPKFAVAVLFIVACFVSTAMGTSVGTITLLTPIAVEVANASDFAVALCVGTVVGGAMFGDNLSFISDTTIAACNGQGCAMKDKFRGNFFIALPAALGTLALVLALTMGRDTAPIDQSYNLIQIIPYVLVLIGGIVGINVFVVLLMGIASGAVIMLATNQMAATDLLSAMGSGAGGMFETSMVAILVAAMCALIRAHGGFDALLYLIRKLFKGNRGGQLGMGLLVGTMDIATANNTVAIVMANPIAKEMSADYGISPKRAACLLDTFSCIFQGVIPYGAQMLVAITACAEMGVQISAFDIMGYLYYPYLLLVSSLVAIFVIGEKKK
;
A
#
# COMPACT_ATOMS: atom_id res chain seq x y z
N MET A 1 60.43 -3.82 -20.51
CA MET A 1 59.39 -3.74 -19.50
C MET A 1 58.01 -3.96 -20.16
N ARG A 2 57.73 -5.17 -20.55
CA ARG A 2 56.41 -5.63 -21.02
C ARG A 2 56.19 -6.97 -20.34
N GLY A 3 55.20 -7.06 -19.45
CA GLY A 3 54.84 -8.33 -18.84
C GLY A 3 54.52 -8.27 -17.36
N PHE A 4 53.43 -7.60 -16.93
CA PHE A 4 52.91 -7.77 -15.55
C PHE A 4 51.40 -7.46 -15.38
N TRP A 5 50.60 -7.42 -16.48
CA TRP A 5 49.14 -7.21 -16.38
C TRP A 5 48.38 -8.19 -17.27
N ALA A 6 48.51 -9.50 -17.02
CA ALA A 6 47.61 -10.51 -17.59
C ALA A 6 47.56 -11.68 -16.63
N ASN A 7 46.53 -11.73 -15.79
CA ASN A 7 45.87 -12.90 -15.22
C ASN A 7 45.26 -12.57 -13.86
N ARG A 8 44.16 -11.83 -13.85
CA ARG A 8 43.03 -12.02 -12.94
C ARG A 8 41.76 -11.73 -13.76
N LEU A 9 41.41 -12.66 -14.61
CA LEU A 9 40.01 -12.84 -15.02
C LEU A 9 39.26 -13.27 -13.74
N ILE A 10 38.56 -12.31 -13.17
CA ILE A 10 37.52 -12.57 -12.18
C ILE A 10 36.56 -13.55 -12.86
N ASP A 11 36.47 -14.76 -12.34
CA ASP A 11 35.40 -15.70 -12.65
C ASP A 11 34.07 -15.03 -12.25
N LEU A 12 33.50 -14.31 -13.20
CA LEU A 12 32.11 -13.93 -13.15
C LEU A 12 31.30 -15.21 -13.35
N HIS A 13 31.03 -15.93 -12.27
CA HIS A 13 29.93 -16.88 -12.28
C HIS A 13 28.71 -16.14 -12.84
N PRO A 14 28.04 -16.69 -13.88
CA PRO A 14 26.86 -16.05 -14.42
C PRO A 14 25.85 -15.89 -13.29
N ILE A 15 25.44 -14.64 -13.04
CA ILE A 15 24.30 -14.31 -12.21
C ILE A 15 23.13 -15.14 -12.75
N ARG A 16 22.86 -16.27 -12.11
CA ARG A 16 21.64 -17.02 -12.35
C ARG A 16 20.52 -16.10 -11.92
N CYS A 17 19.93 -15.41 -12.91
CA CYS A 17 18.66 -14.77 -12.75
C CYS A 17 17.70 -15.76 -12.12
N TYR A 18 17.31 -15.53 -10.87
CA TYR A 18 16.27 -16.27 -10.15
C TYR A 18 14.87 -15.93 -10.72
N ASN A 19 14.75 -15.97 -12.07
CA ASN A 19 13.47 -15.94 -12.77
C ASN A 19 12.82 -17.32 -12.91
N ASN A 20 13.45 -18.35 -12.36
CA ASN A 20 12.87 -19.68 -12.27
C ASN A 20 12.81 -20.06 -10.79
N LEU A 21 11.72 -19.73 -10.12
CA LEU A 21 11.19 -20.55 -9.06
C LEU A 21 10.82 -21.90 -9.69
N ASP A 22 11.83 -22.70 -10.03
CA ASP A 22 11.67 -24.13 -10.21
C ASP A 22 11.27 -24.68 -8.84
N PHE A 23 9.96 -24.62 -8.59
CA PHE A 23 9.34 -25.59 -7.71
C PHE A 23 9.74 -26.96 -8.28
N GLU A 24 10.79 -27.60 -7.73
CA GLU A 24 11.05 -28.99 -7.98
C GLU A 24 9.83 -29.80 -7.56
N ARG A 25 8.91 -29.95 -8.53
CA ARG A 25 7.77 -30.84 -8.44
C ARG A 25 8.29 -32.28 -8.47
N LYS A 26 8.55 -32.86 -7.34
CA LYS A 26 8.51 -34.32 -7.26
C LYS A 26 7.06 -34.74 -7.51
N LYS A 27 6.71 -35.04 -8.77
CA LYS A 27 5.50 -35.80 -9.10
C LYS A 27 5.61 -37.14 -8.39
N THR A 28 4.84 -37.36 -7.36
CA THR A 28 4.53 -38.70 -6.92
C THR A 28 3.58 -39.32 -7.93
N GLU A 29 3.78 -40.61 -8.29
CA GLU A 29 3.02 -41.37 -9.29
C GLU A 29 1.49 -41.43 -9.05
N SER A 30 1.00 -40.83 -7.97
CA SER A 30 -0.42 -40.80 -7.59
C SER A 30 -1.11 -39.44 -7.84
N GLY A 31 -0.56 -38.55 -8.67
CA GLY A 31 -1.27 -37.31 -9.11
C GLY A 31 -1.49 -36.22 -8.06
N GLY A 32 -1.08 -36.41 -6.83
CA GLY A 32 -1.18 -35.42 -5.76
C GLY A 32 0.16 -34.69 -5.55
N ILE A 33 0.14 -33.35 -5.59
CA ILE A 33 1.30 -32.53 -5.27
C ILE A 33 1.55 -32.62 -3.76
N SER A 34 2.67 -33.26 -3.36
CA SER A 34 3.11 -33.26 -1.96
C SER A 34 3.59 -31.86 -1.59
N MET A 35 2.78 -31.11 -0.83
CA MET A 35 3.18 -29.81 -0.30
C MET A 35 4.20 -30.00 0.83
N LYS A 36 5.30 -29.23 0.79
CA LYS A 36 6.18 -29.06 1.94
C LYS A 36 5.37 -28.49 3.09
N LYS A 37 5.41 -29.13 4.27
CA LYS A 37 4.72 -28.61 5.47
C LYS A 37 5.25 -27.25 5.93
N GLY A 38 6.39 -26.83 5.41
CA GLY A 38 7.07 -25.62 5.84
C GLY A 38 7.48 -25.62 7.31
N ASN A 39 8.04 -24.51 7.76
CA ASN A 39 8.45 -24.32 9.15
C ASN A 39 7.63 -23.20 9.83
N PRO A 40 6.62 -23.49 10.63
CA PRO A 40 5.81 -22.45 11.27
C PRO A 40 6.59 -21.58 12.26
N ILE A 41 7.70 -22.08 12.82
CA ILE A 41 8.55 -21.30 13.73
C ILE A 41 9.20 -20.13 13.00
N ALA A 42 9.44 -20.27 11.69
CA ALA A 42 9.98 -19.19 10.87
C ALA A 42 9.08 -17.95 10.77
N LEU A 43 7.79 -18.05 11.16
CA LEU A 43 6.86 -16.92 11.27
C LEU A 43 7.00 -16.13 12.59
N LEU A 44 7.79 -16.63 13.55
CA LEU A 44 7.99 -15.97 14.85
C LEU A 44 8.43 -14.50 14.74
N PRO A 45 9.31 -14.10 13.79
CA PRO A 45 9.68 -12.69 13.64
C PRO A 45 8.47 -11.76 13.41
N ILE A 46 7.48 -12.20 12.61
CA ILE A 46 6.23 -11.44 12.42
C ILE A 46 5.48 -11.35 13.74
N GLY A 47 5.35 -12.46 14.47
CA GLY A 47 4.72 -12.46 15.79
C GLY A 47 5.39 -11.52 16.78
N VAL A 48 6.73 -11.52 16.83
CA VAL A 48 7.51 -10.61 17.68
C VAL A 48 7.27 -9.15 17.29
N PHE A 49 7.30 -8.83 16.00
CA PHE A 49 6.97 -7.49 15.51
C PHE A 49 5.57 -7.05 15.95
N LEU A 50 4.55 -7.89 15.73
CA LEU A 50 3.17 -7.57 16.10
C LEU A 50 3.00 -7.36 17.61
N VAL A 51 3.63 -8.20 18.44
CA VAL A 51 3.59 -8.04 19.89
C VAL A 51 4.28 -6.75 20.33
N LEU A 52 5.46 -6.44 19.79
CA LEU A 52 6.18 -5.22 20.13
C LEU A 52 5.43 -3.98 19.65
N TYR A 53 5.03 -3.93 18.39
CA TYR A 53 4.44 -2.72 17.84
C TYR A 53 2.96 -2.55 18.25
N LEU A 54 2.13 -3.55 17.94
CA LEU A 54 0.70 -3.48 18.27
C LEU A 54 0.44 -3.76 19.75
N GLY A 55 1.08 -4.79 20.32
CA GLY A 55 0.84 -5.19 21.72
C GLY A 55 1.25 -4.09 22.70
N LEU A 56 2.49 -3.59 22.61
CA LEU A 56 2.94 -2.49 23.46
C LEU A 56 2.24 -1.17 23.12
N GLY A 57 1.95 -0.90 21.83
CA GLY A 57 1.21 0.30 21.43
C GLY A 57 -0.18 0.36 22.07
N LEU A 58 -0.93 -0.73 21.99
CA LEU A 58 -2.23 -0.86 22.66
C LEU A 58 -2.10 -0.75 24.19
N TRP A 59 -1.06 -1.34 24.75
CA TRP A 59 -0.80 -1.24 26.19
C TRP A 59 -0.50 0.20 26.64
N PHE A 60 0.30 0.96 25.88
CA PHE A 60 0.61 2.36 26.21
C PHE A 60 -0.62 3.25 26.03
N GLU A 61 -1.36 3.11 24.92
CA GLU A 61 -2.53 3.94 24.62
C GLU A 61 -3.71 3.66 25.58
N TYR A 62 -4.11 2.39 25.70
CA TYR A 62 -5.32 2.01 26.42
C TYR A 62 -5.06 1.43 27.83
N GLY A 63 -3.91 0.84 28.07
CA GLY A 63 -3.56 0.28 29.38
C GLY A 63 -2.97 1.31 30.34
N LEU A 64 -2.02 2.12 29.85
CA LEU A 64 -1.38 3.18 30.61
C LEU A 64 -2.00 4.56 30.39
N HIS A 65 -2.97 4.66 29.47
CA HIS A 65 -3.62 5.94 29.08
C HIS A 65 -2.63 7.05 28.67
N ILE A 66 -1.53 6.66 27.99
CA ILE A 66 -0.56 7.61 27.44
C ILE A 66 -1.13 8.11 26.09
N PRO A 67 -1.46 9.40 25.95
CA PRO A 67 -1.93 9.93 24.68
C PRO A 67 -0.90 9.70 23.58
N MET A 68 -1.35 9.24 22.41
CA MET A 68 -0.47 8.89 21.29
C MET A 68 0.58 7.82 21.66
N GLY A 69 0.21 6.84 22.48
CA GLY A 69 1.10 5.81 23.03
C GLY A 69 1.85 5.02 21.97
N PHE A 70 1.30 4.86 20.78
CA PHE A 70 1.96 4.22 19.65
C PHE A 70 3.22 4.94 19.17
N TYR A 71 3.30 6.26 19.29
CA TYR A 71 4.50 7.03 18.91
C TYR A 71 5.71 6.76 19.83
N ASN A 72 5.49 6.16 21.02
CA ASN A 72 6.58 5.76 21.90
C ASN A 72 7.29 4.48 21.45
N ILE A 73 6.77 3.82 20.41
CA ILE A 73 7.36 2.59 19.86
C ILE A 73 7.77 2.88 18.41
N PRO A 74 9.03 3.27 18.19
CA PRO A 74 9.51 3.47 16.84
C PRO A 74 9.38 2.17 16.03
N ILE A 75 8.57 2.19 14.99
CA ILE A 75 8.26 1.01 14.16
C ILE A 75 9.53 0.39 13.57
N VAL A 76 10.51 1.22 13.21
CA VAL A 76 11.82 0.80 12.71
C VAL A 76 12.54 -0.09 13.73
N ILE A 77 12.49 0.25 15.02
CA ILE A 77 13.10 -0.55 16.09
C ILE A 77 12.39 -1.88 16.26
N ALA A 78 11.05 -1.89 16.20
CA ALA A 78 10.28 -3.13 16.27
C ALA A 78 10.65 -4.09 15.12
N PHE A 79 10.84 -3.59 13.89
CA PHE A 79 11.32 -4.40 12.77
C PHE A 79 12.77 -4.87 12.93
N LEU A 80 13.66 -4.04 13.46
CA LEU A 80 15.05 -4.45 13.72
C LEU A 80 15.11 -5.62 14.73
N VAL A 81 14.29 -5.58 15.79
CA VAL A 81 14.19 -6.69 16.74
C VAL A 81 13.64 -7.95 16.06
N ALA A 82 12.62 -7.80 15.21
CA ALA A 82 12.06 -8.92 14.45
C ALA A 82 13.10 -9.54 13.49
N ILE A 83 13.90 -8.73 12.80
CA ILE A 83 14.99 -9.19 11.93
C ILE A 83 16.06 -9.92 12.76
N LEU A 84 16.41 -9.42 13.93
CA LEU A 84 17.35 -10.08 14.84
C LEU A 84 16.83 -11.50 15.19
N VAL A 85 15.55 -11.63 15.52
CA VAL A 85 14.92 -12.93 15.79
C VAL A 85 14.98 -13.83 14.55
N ALA A 86 14.69 -13.30 13.34
CA ALA A 86 14.81 -14.04 12.10
C ALA A 86 16.25 -14.55 11.85
N CYS A 87 17.25 -13.72 12.14
CA CYS A 87 18.66 -14.10 12.04
C CYS A 87 19.07 -15.18 13.04
N LEU A 88 18.50 -15.18 14.25
CA LEU A 88 18.83 -16.16 15.29
C LEU A 88 18.18 -17.53 15.05
N GLN A 89 17.06 -17.58 14.33
CA GLN A 89 16.32 -18.81 14.09
C GLN A 89 17.01 -19.79 13.14
N ASN A 90 17.45 -19.32 11.98
CA ASN A 90 18.05 -20.18 10.96
C ASN A 90 19.55 -20.29 11.17
N ARG A 91 19.97 -21.28 11.99
CA ARG A 91 21.38 -21.51 12.33
C ARG A 91 22.17 -22.26 11.24
N SER A 92 21.50 -22.77 10.20
CA SER A 92 22.16 -23.47 9.10
C SER A 92 22.82 -22.51 8.10
N LEU A 93 22.40 -21.24 8.09
CA LEU A 93 22.97 -20.20 7.24
C LEU A 93 23.94 -19.34 8.04
N SER A 94 25.06 -19.02 7.43
CA SER A 94 26.00 -18.01 7.95
C SER A 94 25.36 -16.61 7.96
N PHE A 95 25.97 -15.68 8.67
CA PHE A 95 25.46 -14.31 8.70
C PHE A 95 25.58 -13.63 7.32
N ASP A 96 26.64 -13.91 6.58
CA ASP A 96 26.84 -13.38 5.22
C ASP A 96 25.77 -13.87 4.25
N GLU A 97 25.41 -15.17 4.28
CA GLU A 97 24.31 -15.70 3.51
C GLU A 97 22.95 -15.05 3.86
N LYS A 98 22.72 -14.75 5.12
CA LYS A 98 21.53 -14.01 5.57
C LYS A 98 21.51 -12.58 5.04
N LEU A 99 22.66 -11.89 5.05
CA LEU A 99 22.79 -10.55 4.46
C LEU A 99 22.50 -10.58 2.95
N GLU A 100 23.01 -11.58 2.25
CA GLU A 100 22.74 -11.75 0.82
C GLU A 100 21.23 -11.96 0.55
N LEU A 101 20.56 -12.81 1.32
CA LEU A 101 19.12 -13.01 1.23
C LEU A 101 18.34 -11.72 1.51
N MET A 102 18.70 -10.96 2.55
CA MET A 102 18.10 -9.66 2.83
C MET A 102 18.31 -8.67 1.68
N GLY A 103 19.53 -8.62 1.12
CA GLY A 103 19.86 -7.78 -0.03
C GLY A 103 19.01 -8.13 -1.27
N GLN A 104 18.79 -9.41 -1.54
CA GLN A 104 17.90 -9.86 -2.61
C GLN A 104 16.44 -9.42 -2.37
N GLY A 105 15.95 -9.50 -1.12
CA GLY A 105 14.61 -9.05 -0.76
C GLY A 105 14.42 -7.55 -0.96
N VAL A 106 15.38 -6.74 -0.50
CA VAL A 106 15.37 -5.28 -0.63
C VAL A 106 15.53 -4.84 -2.09
N GLY A 107 16.30 -5.58 -2.89
CA GLY A 107 16.52 -5.34 -4.32
C GLY A 107 15.32 -5.69 -5.22
N ASP A 108 14.19 -6.12 -4.67
CA ASP A 108 12.97 -6.36 -5.44
C ASP A 108 12.50 -5.08 -6.14
N LYS A 109 12.10 -5.22 -7.41
CA LYS A 109 11.66 -4.09 -8.25
C LYS A 109 10.54 -3.28 -7.58
N ASN A 110 9.60 -3.94 -6.91
CA ASN A 110 8.46 -3.26 -6.30
C ASN A 110 8.92 -2.41 -5.10
N ILE A 111 9.86 -2.93 -4.30
CA ILE A 111 10.43 -2.18 -3.16
C ILE A 111 11.19 -0.95 -3.66
N ILE A 112 12.06 -1.11 -4.67
CA ILE A 112 12.79 0.03 -5.25
C ILE A 112 11.83 1.07 -5.84
N THR A 113 10.80 0.64 -6.55
CA THR A 113 9.77 1.54 -7.09
C THR A 113 9.06 2.32 -5.99
N MET A 114 8.67 1.65 -4.90
CA MET A 114 8.05 2.28 -3.74
C MET A 114 8.95 3.34 -3.10
N LEU A 115 10.23 3.02 -2.88
CA LEU A 115 11.20 3.97 -2.31
C LEU A 115 11.34 5.23 -3.17
N LEU A 116 11.43 5.07 -4.50
CA LEU A 116 11.49 6.21 -5.42
C LEU A 116 10.21 7.06 -5.38
N ILE A 117 9.04 6.44 -5.28
CA ILE A 117 7.77 7.16 -5.13
C ILE A 117 7.77 7.94 -3.81
N PHE A 118 8.16 7.34 -2.69
CA PHE A 118 8.21 8.03 -1.39
C PHE A 118 9.12 9.25 -1.43
N LEU A 119 10.33 9.10 -1.93
CA LEU A 119 11.30 10.21 -2.01
C LEU A 119 10.79 11.34 -2.92
N CYS A 120 10.25 11.01 -4.10
CA CYS A 120 9.69 12.03 -5.00
C CYS A 120 8.45 12.69 -4.42
N ALA A 121 7.60 11.94 -3.73
CA ALA A 121 6.40 12.45 -3.09
C ALA A 121 6.75 13.43 -1.96
N GLY A 122 7.71 13.07 -1.10
CA GLY A 122 8.23 13.97 -0.08
C GLY A 122 8.85 15.22 -0.67
N ALA A 123 9.69 15.09 -1.70
CA ALA A 123 10.28 16.23 -2.41
C ALA A 123 9.21 17.15 -3.04
N PHE A 124 8.13 16.57 -3.61
CA PHE A 124 6.99 17.34 -4.13
C PHE A 124 6.33 18.18 -3.03
N VAL A 125 5.98 17.54 -1.89
CA VAL A 125 5.37 18.26 -0.76
C VAL A 125 6.32 19.34 -0.22
N GLY A 126 7.61 19.05 -0.12
CA GLY A 126 8.61 20.03 0.30
C GLY A 126 8.68 21.26 -0.60
N VAL A 127 8.55 21.07 -1.93
CA VAL A 127 8.58 22.19 -2.90
C VAL A 127 7.29 22.99 -2.91
N VAL A 128 6.15 22.30 -3.08
CA VAL A 128 4.86 23.00 -3.22
C VAL A 128 4.36 23.58 -1.90
N GLY A 129 4.83 23.01 -0.79
CA GLY A 129 4.51 23.46 0.56
C GLY A 129 3.03 23.37 0.89
N ARG A 130 2.71 23.85 2.10
CA ARG A 130 1.35 23.92 2.61
C ARG A 130 0.47 24.89 1.81
N SER A 131 1.04 25.99 1.31
CA SER A 131 0.29 27.05 0.62
C SER A 131 -0.39 26.57 -0.67
N SER A 132 0.24 25.66 -1.43
CA SER A 132 -0.39 25.08 -2.63
C SER A 132 -1.56 24.17 -2.26
N ALA A 133 -1.40 23.30 -1.25
CA ALA A 133 -2.48 22.45 -0.76
C ALA A 133 -3.67 23.25 -0.24
N GLN A 134 -3.40 24.33 0.51
CA GLN A 134 -4.41 25.28 0.97
C GLN A 134 -5.14 25.96 -0.20
N SER A 135 -4.40 26.42 -1.21
CA SER A 135 -5.01 27.05 -2.39
C SER A 135 -5.94 26.07 -3.13
N VAL A 136 -5.56 24.80 -3.27
CA VAL A 136 -6.43 23.77 -3.86
C VAL A 136 -7.68 23.54 -3.00
N ALA A 137 -7.52 23.41 -1.69
CA ALA A 137 -8.62 23.16 -0.76
C ALA A 137 -9.62 24.33 -0.76
N TYR A 138 -9.13 25.56 -0.66
CA TYR A 138 -9.98 26.76 -0.64
C TYR A 138 -10.68 26.99 -1.99
N PHE A 139 -9.98 26.78 -3.11
CA PHE A 139 -10.60 26.81 -4.44
C PHE A 139 -11.74 25.78 -4.55
N MET A 140 -11.50 24.55 -4.09
CA MET A 140 -12.51 23.51 -4.09
C MET A 140 -13.72 23.91 -3.23
N LEU A 141 -13.49 24.44 -2.03
CA LEU A 141 -14.54 24.85 -1.09
C LEU A 141 -15.27 26.15 -1.51
N HIS A 142 -14.65 26.95 -2.39
CA HIS A 142 -15.33 28.08 -3.02
C HIS A 142 -16.38 27.65 -4.06
N ILE A 143 -16.11 26.55 -4.77
CA ILE A 143 -17.03 26.01 -5.80
C ILE A 143 -18.05 25.07 -5.21
N ILE A 144 -17.62 24.23 -4.24
CA ILE A 144 -18.42 23.13 -3.69
C ILE A 144 -18.76 23.46 -2.23
N PRO A 145 -20.05 23.45 -1.85
CA PRO A 145 -20.40 23.63 -0.45
C PRO A 145 -19.63 22.66 0.46
N PRO A 146 -19.08 23.12 1.61
CA PRO A 146 -18.20 22.33 2.46
C PRO A 146 -18.76 20.96 2.84
N LYS A 147 -20.07 20.84 3.03
CA LYS A 147 -20.76 19.58 3.33
C LYS A 147 -20.57 18.47 2.28
N PHE A 148 -20.20 18.81 1.05
CA PHE A 148 -19.91 17.85 -0.02
C PHE A 148 -18.41 17.63 -0.24
N ALA A 149 -17.54 18.43 0.37
CA ALA A 149 -16.11 18.44 0.10
C ALA A 149 -15.46 17.07 0.35
N VAL A 150 -15.81 16.41 1.45
CA VAL A 150 -15.27 15.09 1.81
C VAL A 150 -15.72 14.01 0.80
N ALA A 151 -16.98 14.08 0.34
CA ALA A 151 -17.50 13.20 -0.68
C ALA A 151 -16.78 13.38 -2.03
N VAL A 152 -16.47 14.64 -2.38
CA VAL A 152 -15.69 14.98 -3.58
C VAL A 152 -14.26 14.48 -3.47
N LEU A 153 -13.61 14.60 -2.30
CA LEU A 153 -12.30 14.01 -2.06
C LEU A 153 -12.30 12.50 -2.33
N PHE A 154 -13.34 11.78 -1.87
CA PHE A 154 -13.48 10.35 -2.15
C PHE A 154 -13.54 10.07 -3.64
N ILE A 155 -14.41 10.79 -4.37
CA ILE A 155 -14.60 10.61 -5.81
C ILE A 155 -13.29 10.92 -6.57
N VAL A 156 -12.63 12.02 -6.23
CA VAL A 156 -11.33 12.39 -6.85
C VAL A 156 -10.28 11.32 -6.58
N ALA A 157 -10.20 10.84 -5.34
CA ALA A 157 -9.25 9.76 -4.98
C ALA A 157 -9.53 8.48 -5.77
N CYS A 158 -10.80 8.09 -5.96
CA CYS A 158 -11.19 6.96 -6.78
C CYS A 158 -10.70 7.10 -8.23
N PHE A 159 -10.95 8.26 -8.86
CA PHE A 159 -10.54 8.50 -10.25
C PHE A 159 -9.03 8.57 -10.42
N VAL A 160 -8.37 9.32 -9.58
CA VAL A 160 -6.90 9.50 -9.64
C VAL A 160 -6.20 8.16 -9.46
N SER A 161 -6.59 7.40 -8.44
CA SER A 161 -5.97 6.09 -8.16
C SER A 161 -6.24 5.07 -9.27
N THR A 162 -7.47 5.05 -9.85
CA THR A 162 -7.78 4.18 -10.98
C THR A 162 -6.90 4.50 -12.20
N ALA A 163 -6.66 5.78 -12.44
CA ALA A 163 -5.89 6.26 -13.60
C ALA A 163 -4.37 6.12 -13.41
N MET A 164 -3.86 6.40 -12.20
CA MET A 164 -2.43 6.25 -11.86
C MET A 164 -2.02 4.80 -11.63
N GLY A 165 -2.95 3.95 -11.23
CA GLY A 165 -2.68 2.55 -10.88
C GLY A 165 -1.88 2.39 -9.58
N THR A 166 -2.01 3.34 -8.64
CA THR A 166 -1.34 3.25 -7.34
C THR A 166 -2.12 3.98 -6.24
N SER A 167 -2.45 3.24 -5.17
CA SER A 167 -3.06 3.83 -3.97
C SER A 167 -2.09 4.72 -3.21
N VAL A 168 -0.83 4.30 -3.06
CA VAL A 168 0.21 5.06 -2.35
C VAL A 168 0.42 6.44 -2.98
N GLY A 169 0.63 6.50 -4.31
CA GLY A 169 0.81 7.77 -5.01
C GLY A 169 -0.39 8.70 -4.87
N THR A 170 -1.60 8.15 -4.93
CA THR A 170 -2.84 8.93 -4.75
C THR A 170 -2.98 9.48 -3.34
N ILE A 171 -2.71 8.67 -2.31
CA ILE A 171 -2.76 9.09 -0.90
C ILE A 171 -1.75 10.22 -0.66
N THR A 172 -0.52 10.06 -1.15
CA THR A 172 0.51 11.11 -1.00
C THR A 172 0.07 12.45 -1.58
N LEU A 173 -0.56 12.42 -2.75
CA LEU A 173 -1.00 13.63 -3.44
C LEU A 173 -2.19 14.31 -2.77
N LEU A 174 -3.17 13.53 -2.31
CA LEU A 174 -4.45 14.06 -1.85
C LEU A 174 -4.51 14.29 -0.35
N THR A 175 -3.65 13.65 0.45
CA THR A 175 -3.66 13.84 1.91
C THR A 175 -3.40 15.28 2.34
N PRO A 176 -2.43 16.03 1.77
CA PRO A 176 -2.27 17.45 2.10
C PRO A 176 -3.53 18.28 1.82
N ILE A 177 -4.21 18.02 0.71
CA ILE A 177 -5.47 18.68 0.36
C ILE A 177 -6.56 18.29 1.38
N ALA A 178 -6.65 17.00 1.75
CA ALA A 178 -7.63 16.51 2.72
C ALA A 178 -7.44 17.16 4.10
N VAL A 179 -6.19 17.35 4.54
CA VAL A 179 -5.86 18.05 5.79
C VAL A 179 -6.35 19.49 5.74
N GLU A 180 -6.09 20.21 4.66
CA GLU A 180 -6.52 21.61 4.53
C GLU A 180 -8.05 21.76 4.37
N VAL A 181 -8.69 20.80 3.67
CA VAL A 181 -10.17 20.74 3.62
C VAL A 181 -10.74 20.52 5.03
N ALA A 182 -10.16 19.62 5.80
CA ALA A 182 -10.58 19.36 7.17
C ALA A 182 -10.46 20.60 8.03
N ASN A 183 -9.29 21.26 8.00
CA ASN A 183 -9.03 22.49 8.76
C ASN A 183 -9.99 23.64 8.38
N ALA A 184 -10.28 23.79 7.09
CA ALA A 184 -11.14 24.87 6.59
C ALA A 184 -12.64 24.60 6.83
N SER A 185 -13.06 23.34 6.90
CA SER A 185 -14.48 22.95 6.99
C SER A 185 -14.89 22.44 8.37
N ASP A 186 -13.99 22.50 9.36
CA ASP A 186 -14.19 21.98 10.73
C ASP A 186 -14.63 20.50 10.77
N PHE A 187 -14.14 19.71 9.81
CA PHE A 187 -14.26 18.25 9.83
C PHE A 187 -13.05 17.61 10.52
N ALA A 188 -13.25 16.41 11.07
CA ALA A 188 -12.14 15.64 11.60
C ALA A 188 -11.13 15.30 10.49
N VAL A 189 -9.85 15.59 10.72
CA VAL A 189 -8.77 15.25 9.77
C VAL A 189 -8.81 13.76 9.45
N ALA A 190 -9.02 12.91 10.46
CA ALA A 190 -9.14 11.45 10.29
C ALA A 190 -10.24 11.04 9.30
N LEU A 191 -11.40 11.74 9.29
CA LEU A 191 -12.48 11.51 8.34
C LEU A 191 -12.05 11.84 6.91
N CYS A 192 -11.44 12.99 6.69
CA CYS A 192 -11.00 13.42 5.37
C CYS A 192 -9.89 12.53 4.82
N VAL A 193 -8.89 12.21 5.64
CA VAL A 193 -7.76 11.34 5.28
C VAL A 193 -8.22 9.90 5.07
N GLY A 194 -9.01 9.34 5.99
CA GLY A 194 -9.58 7.98 5.85
C GLY A 194 -10.43 7.82 4.59
N THR A 195 -11.15 8.89 4.21
CA THR A 195 -11.93 8.95 2.98
C THR A 195 -11.02 8.94 1.74
N VAL A 196 -9.91 9.67 1.74
CA VAL A 196 -8.90 9.65 0.66
C VAL A 196 -8.26 8.26 0.55
N VAL A 197 -7.85 7.67 1.67
CA VAL A 197 -7.31 6.30 1.70
C VAL A 197 -8.32 5.31 1.10
N GLY A 198 -9.58 5.38 1.51
CA GLY A 198 -10.65 4.53 0.96
C GLY A 198 -10.84 4.68 -0.54
N GLY A 199 -10.87 5.92 -1.06
CA GLY A 199 -10.97 6.20 -2.49
C GLY A 199 -9.74 5.72 -3.28
N ALA A 200 -8.55 5.87 -2.71
CA ALA A 200 -7.31 5.37 -3.31
C ALA A 200 -7.31 3.83 -3.40
N MET A 201 -7.79 3.14 -2.38
CA MET A 201 -7.93 1.68 -2.39
C MET A 201 -8.98 1.20 -3.40
N PHE A 202 -10.09 1.94 -3.59
CA PHE A 202 -11.05 1.66 -4.66
C PHE A 202 -10.39 1.74 -6.04
N GLY A 203 -9.64 2.81 -6.28
CA GLY A 203 -9.00 3.01 -7.58
C GLY A 203 -7.96 1.95 -7.89
N ASP A 204 -7.12 1.60 -6.92
CA ASP A 204 -6.11 0.53 -7.04
C ASP A 204 -6.77 -0.81 -7.39
N ASN A 205 -7.85 -1.18 -6.70
CA ASN A 205 -8.62 -2.40 -6.95
C ASN A 205 -9.26 -2.45 -8.35
N LEU A 206 -9.65 -1.31 -8.92
CA LEU A 206 -10.30 -1.24 -10.24
C LEU A 206 -9.39 -0.76 -11.38
N SER A 207 -8.14 -0.43 -11.11
CA SER A 207 -7.21 -0.01 -12.17
C SER A 207 -6.87 -1.19 -13.11
N PHE A 208 -6.68 -0.88 -14.39
CA PHE A 208 -6.14 -1.83 -15.38
C PHE A 208 -4.61 -1.91 -15.36
N ILE A 209 -3.96 -0.89 -14.83
CA ILE A 209 -2.51 -0.70 -14.87
C ILE A 209 -1.85 -0.82 -13.51
N SER A 210 -2.63 -1.08 -12.45
CA SER A 210 -2.10 -1.25 -11.08
C SER A 210 -1.24 -2.52 -11.01
N ASP A 211 -0.13 -2.43 -10.28
CA ASP A 211 0.77 -3.54 -10.05
C ASP A 211 0.05 -4.73 -9.39
N THR A 212 -0.93 -4.48 -8.52
CA THR A 212 -1.78 -5.49 -7.89
C THR A 212 -2.65 -6.22 -8.90
N THR A 213 -3.29 -5.50 -9.81
CA THR A 213 -4.09 -6.07 -10.92
C THR A 213 -3.22 -6.91 -11.84
N ILE A 214 -2.05 -6.39 -12.23
CA ILE A 214 -1.10 -7.08 -13.10
C ILE A 214 -0.62 -8.38 -12.43
N ALA A 215 -0.22 -8.30 -11.16
CA ALA A 215 0.23 -9.45 -10.38
C ALA A 215 -0.86 -10.52 -10.27
N ALA A 216 -2.08 -10.14 -9.87
CA ALA A 216 -3.20 -11.07 -9.72
C ALA A 216 -3.58 -11.74 -11.05
N CYS A 217 -3.71 -10.97 -12.13
CA CYS A 217 -4.10 -11.48 -13.44
C CYS A 217 -3.04 -12.41 -14.06
N ASN A 218 -1.76 -12.01 -14.02
CA ASN A 218 -0.68 -12.80 -14.56
C ASN A 218 -0.51 -14.13 -13.80
N GLY A 219 -0.58 -14.07 -12.46
CA GLY A 219 -0.47 -15.27 -11.64
C GLY A 219 -1.60 -16.26 -11.87
N GLN A 220 -2.82 -15.80 -12.04
CA GLN A 220 -3.98 -16.66 -12.28
C GLN A 220 -4.18 -17.02 -13.77
N GLY A 221 -3.55 -16.29 -14.69
CA GLY A 221 -3.69 -16.50 -16.14
C GLY A 221 -5.06 -16.02 -16.66
N CYS A 222 -5.53 -14.86 -16.23
CA CYS A 222 -6.76 -14.25 -16.73
C CYS A 222 -6.53 -12.86 -17.34
N ALA A 223 -7.44 -12.41 -18.21
CA ALA A 223 -7.36 -11.09 -18.79
C ALA A 223 -7.75 -10.01 -17.77
N MET A 224 -7.02 -8.89 -17.74
CA MET A 224 -7.29 -7.75 -16.85
C MET A 224 -8.73 -7.21 -17.01
N LYS A 225 -9.25 -7.19 -18.25
CA LYS A 225 -10.62 -6.79 -18.55
C LYS A 225 -11.66 -7.67 -17.84
N ASP A 226 -11.39 -8.96 -17.74
CA ASP A 226 -12.32 -9.90 -17.08
C ASP A 226 -12.28 -9.75 -15.56
N LYS A 227 -11.09 -9.52 -15.00
CA LYS A 227 -10.91 -9.18 -13.59
C LYS A 227 -11.62 -7.87 -13.26
N PHE A 228 -11.39 -6.80 -14.03
CA PHE A 228 -12.07 -5.52 -13.84
C PHE A 228 -13.60 -5.68 -13.77
N ARG A 229 -14.20 -6.37 -14.76
CA ARG A 229 -15.65 -6.63 -14.76
C ARG A 229 -16.11 -7.40 -13.52
N GLY A 230 -15.31 -8.36 -13.05
CA GLY A 230 -15.63 -9.12 -11.84
C GLY A 230 -15.56 -8.26 -10.58
N ASN A 231 -14.50 -7.48 -10.43
CA ASN A 231 -14.27 -6.60 -9.29
C ASN A 231 -15.24 -5.42 -9.25
N PHE A 232 -15.66 -4.89 -10.39
CA PHE A 232 -16.57 -3.76 -10.46
C PHE A 232 -17.87 -4.02 -9.66
N PHE A 233 -18.45 -5.21 -9.78
CA PHE A 233 -19.65 -5.58 -9.05
C PHE A 233 -19.43 -5.84 -7.56
N ILE A 234 -18.19 -5.98 -7.12
CA ILE A 234 -17.83 -6.11 -5.70
C ILE A 234 -17.47 -4.74 -5.12
N ALA A 235 -16.69 -3.96 -5.84
CA ALA A 235 -16.16 -2.69 -5.39
C ALA A 235 -17.18 -1.53 -5.44
N LEU A 236 -18.03 -1.50 -6.49
CA LEU A 236 -19.00 -0.41 -6.67
C LEU A 236 -20.01 -0.30 -5.52
N PRO A 237 -20.64 -1.39 -5.02
CA PRO A 237 -21.55 -1.29 -3.88
C PRO A 237 -20.87 -0.75 -2.63
N ALA A 238 -19.60 -1.15 -2.38
CA ALA A 238 -18.81 -0.63 -1.27
C ALA A 238 -18.51 0.86 -1.43
N ALA A 239 -18.17 1.31 -2.64
CA ALA A 239 -17.92 2.73 -2.91
C ALA A 239 -19.18 3.58 -2.76
N LEU A 240 -20.32 3.12 -3.28
CA LEU A 240 -21.59 3.82 -3.11
C LEU A 240 -22.02 3.87 -1.64
N GLY A 241 -21.83 2.78 -0.90
CA GLY A 241 -22.06 2.75 0.54
C GLY A 241 -21.14 3.73 1.30
N THR A 242 -19.86 3.79 0.94
CA THR A 242 -18.91 4.76 1.50
C THR A 242 -19.35 6.20 1.22
N LEU A 243 -19.71 6.49 -0.02
CA LEU A 243 -20.18 7.81 -0.41
C LEU A 243 -21.44 8.21 0.37
N ALA A 244 -22.40 7.30 0.53
CA ALA A 244 -23.62 7.51 1.30
C ALA A 244 -23.31 7.77 2.79
N LEU A 245 -22.40 7.00 3.40
CA LEU A 245 -21.98 7.21 4.79
C LEU A 245 -21.27 8.55 4.99
N VAL A 246 -20.33 8.90 4.11
CA VAL A 246 -19.62 10.17 4.15
C VAL A 246 -20.61 11.34 4.03
N LEU A 247 -21.53 11.28 3.07
CA LEU A 247 -22.58 12.30 2.92
C LEU A 247 -23.47 12.39 4.17
N ALA A 248 -23.88 11.26 4.75
CA ALA A 248 -24.70 11.26 5.96
C ALA A 248 -23.98 11.92 7.15
N LEU A 249 -22.65 11.77 7.27
CA LEU A 249 -21.84 12.37 8.32
C LEU A 249 -21.58 13.85 8.10
N THR A 250 -21.58 14.33 6.86
CA THR A 250 -21.20 15.71 6.52
C THR A 250 -22.39 16.62 6.25
N MET A 251 -23.53 16.10 5.74
CA MET A 251 -24.71 16.91 5.38
C MET A 251 -25.43 17.54 6.57
N GLY A 252 -25.34 16.95 7.76
CA GLY A 252 -25.98 17.45 8.98
C GLY A 252 -25.22 18.58 9.71
N ARG A 253 -24.08 19.00 9.19
CA ARG A 253 -23.27 20.07 9.78
C ARG A 253 -23.52 21.38 9.05
N ASP A 254 -23.91 22.40 9.81
CA ASP A 254 -23.98 23.78 9.33
C ASP A 254 -22.55 24.32 9.20
N THR A 255 -22.01 24.26 8.01
CA THR A 255 -20.70 24.82 7.68
C THR A 255 -20.89 26.21 7.10
N ALA A 256 -20.29 27.21 7.73
CA ALA A 256 -20.27 28.57 7.19
C ALA A 256 -19.56 28.62 5.84
N PRO A 257 -19.96 29.49 4.90
CA PRO A 257 -19.18 29.74 3.69
C PRO A 257 -17.76 30.14 4.05
N ILE A 258 -16.79 29.54 3.39
CA ILE A 258 -15.37 29.82 3.64
C ILE A 258 -14.96 30.99 2.79
N ASP A 259 -14.67 32.12 3.44
CA ASP A 259 -14.15 33.33 2.80
C ASP A 259 -12.62 33.41 2.95
N GLN A 260 -11.95 32.37 2.40
CA GLN A 260 -10.51 32.27 2.41
C GLN A 260 -9.96 32.56 1.00
N SER A 261 -8.93 33.40 0.93
CA SER A 261 -8.26 33.71 -0.32
C SER A 261 -7.40 32.54 -0.80
N TYR A 262 -7.39 32.26 -2.09
CA TYR A 262 -6.57 31.24 -2.73
C TYR A 262 -5.80 31.83 -3.93
N ASN A 263 -4.68 31.23 -4.25
CA ASN A 263 -3.85 31.63 -5.39
C ASN A 263 -3.93 30.56 -6.50
N LEU A 264 -4.60 30.90 -7.61
CA LEU A 264 -4.77 30.00 -8.76
C LEU A 264 -3.44 29.51 -9.34
N ILE A 265 -2.37 30.31 -9.27
CA ILE A 265 -1.05 29.92 -9.78
C ILE A 265 -0.48 28.78 -8.93
N GLN A 266 -0.67 28.82 -7.61
CA GLN A 266 -0.20 27.78 -6.70
C GLN A 266 -0.99 26.46 -6.82
N ILE A 267 -2.15 26.47 -7.45
CA ILE A 267 -2.94 25.25 -7.73
C ILE A 267 -2.33 24.45 -8.90
N ILE A 268 -1.62 25.10 -9.82
CA ILE A 268 -1.12 24.50 -11.07
C ILE A 268 -0.32 23.20 -10.84
N PRO A 269 0.63 23.09 -9.90
CA PRO A 269 1.38 21.84 -9.68
C PRO A 269 0.47 20.66 -9.37
N TYR A 270 -0.52 20.85 -8.49
CA TYR A 270 -1.50 19.80 -8.17
C TYR A 270 -2.40 19.45 -9.36
N VAL A 271 -2.84 20.45 -10.13
CA VAL A 271 -3.66 20.21 -11.33
C VAL A 271 -2.88 19.43 -12.38
N LEU A 272 -1.60 19.75 -12.61
CA LEU A 272 -0.73 19.01 -13.53
C LEU A 272 -0.55 17.56 -13.09
N VAL A 273 -0.33 17.35 -11.80
CA VAL A 273 -0.18 16.01 -11.24
C VAL A 273 -1.50 15.23 -11.34
N LEU A 274 -2.63 15.83 -11.01
CA LEU A 274 -3.95 15.22 -11.12
C LEU A 274 -4.30 14.88 -12.59
N ILE A 275 -4.09 15.80 -13.53
CA ILE A 275 -4.30 15.54 -14.95
C ILE A 275 -3.37 14.43 -15.45
N GLY A 276 -2.08 14.48 -15.10
CA GLY A 276 -1.11 13.45 -15.44
C GLY A 276 -1.52 12.07 -14.93
N GLY A 277 -2.03 12.00 -13.69
CA GLY A 277 -2.61 10.80 -13.10
C GLY A 277 -3.83 10.31 -13.88
N ILE A 278 -4.79 11.17 -14.18
CA ILE A 278 -6.02 10.82 -14.92
C ILE A 278 -5.71 10.33 -16.33
N VAL A 279 -4.72 10.91 -17.01
CA VAL A 279 -4.27 10.47 -18.33
C VAL A 279 -3.51 9.14 -18.29
N GLY A 280 -3.11 8.68 -17.10
CA GLY A 280 -2.41 7.40 -16.92
C GLY A 280 -0.90 7.49 -17.15
N ILE A 281 -0.29 8.67 -16.94
CA ILE A 281 1.17 8.82 -16.95
C ILE A 281 1.74 8.12 -15.71
N ASN A 282 2.92 7.50 -15.86
CA ASN A 282 3.60 6.84 -14.75
C ASN A 282 3.76 7.79 -13.54
N VAL A 283 3.43 7.32 -12.33
CA VAL A 283 3.40 8.11 -11.10
C VAL A 283 4.72 8.83 -10.82
N PHE A 284 5.84 8.19 -11.11
CA PHE A 284 7.16 8.79 -10.92
C PHE A 284 7.36 10.02 -11.83
N VAL A 285 6.99 9.91 -13.11
CA VAL A 285 7.05 11.03 -14.07
C VAL A 285 6.11 12.15 -13.65
N VAL A 286 4.90 11.80 -13.20
CA VAL A 286 3.90 12.76 -12.72
C VAL A 286 4.43 13.56 -11.53
N LEU A 287 5.06 12.90 -10.55
CA LEU A 287 5.66 13.55 -9.39
C LEU A 287 6.83 14.48 -9.80
N LEU A 288 7.69 14.04 -10.73
CA LEU A 288 8.75 14.90 -11.27
C LEU A 288 8.21 16.14 -11.98
N MET A 289 7.13 16.00 -12.75
CA MET A 289 6.43 17.15 -13.37
C MET A 289 5.87 18.09 -12.30
N GLY A 290 5.30 17.54 -11.23
CA GLY A 290 4.80 18.30 -10.09
C GLY A 290 5.93 19.08 -9.38
N ILE A 291 7.06 18.43 -9.11
CA ILE A 291 8.25 19.04 -8.50
C ILE A 291 8.76 20.19 -9.39
N ALA A 292 8.95 19.93 -10.70
CA ALA A 292 9.47 20.92 -11.62
C ALA A 292 8.54 22.14 -11.75
N SER A 293 7.23 21.92 -11.93
CA SER A 293 6.25 23.01 -12.00
C SER A 293 6.12 23.76 -10.69
N GLY A 294 6.13 23.04 -9.56
CA GLY A 294 6.12 23.63 -8.21
C GLY A 294 7.34 24.53 -7.98
N ALA A 295 8.53 24.04 -8.32
CA ALA A 295 9.76 24.80 -8.20
C ALA A 295 9.70 26.12 -9.00
N VAL A 296 9.28 26.04 -10.29
CA VAL A 296 9.14 27.23 -11.13
C VAL A 296 8.13 28.22 -10.51
N ILE A 297 6.99 27.74 -10.04
CA ILE A 297 5.93 28.59 -9.49
C ILE A 297 6.36 29.24 -8.17
N MET A 298 6.95 28.48 -7.26
CA MET A 298 7.39 29.00 -5.96
C MET A 298 8.48 30.06 -6.11
N LEU A 299 9.40 29.87 -7.06
CA LEU A 299 10.41 30.88 -7.40
C LEU A 299 9.79 32.12 -8.09
N ALA A 300 8.91 31.91 -9.07
CA ALA A 300 8.29 33.01 -9.82
C ALA A 300 7.34 33.86 -8.96
N THR A 301 6.71 33.27 -7.95
CA THR A 301 5.81 33.96 -7.01
C THR A 301 6.52 34.50 -5.77
N ASN A 302 7.86 34.37 -5.69
CA ASN A 302 8.68 34.73 -4.53
C ASN A 302 8.21 34.10 -3.20
N GLN A 303 7.58 32.92 -3.25
CA GLN A 303 7.18 32.16 -2.08
C GLN A 303 8.35 31.37 -1.48
N MET A 304 9.39 31.12 -2.27
CA MET A 304 10.59 30.41 -1.86
C MET A 304 11.81 31.03 -2.55
N ALA A 305 12.90 31.20 -1.81
CA ALA A 305 14.17 31.66 -2.39
C ALA A 305 14.84 30.49 -3.16
N ALA A 306 15.61 30.82 -4.21
CA ALA A 306 16.32 29.80 -4.99
C ALA A 306 17.32 28.98 -4.15
N THR A 307 17.90 29.59 -3.12
CA THR A 307 18.79 28.93 -2.16
C THR A 307 18.10 27.88 -1.30
N ASP A 308 16.80 28.05 -1.04
CA ASP A 308 16.03 27.22 -0.13
C ASP A 308 15.34 26.06 -0.86
N LEU A 309 15.24 26.13 -2.19
CA LEU A 309 14.51 25.14 -3.01
C LEU A 309 15.04 23.72 -2.81
N LEU A 310 16.36 23.50 -2.93
CA LEU A 310 16.95 22.18 -2.76
C LEU A 310 16.89 21.71 -1.30
N SER A 311 17.01 22.64 -0.35
CA SER A 311 16.84 22.33 1.08
C SER A 311 15.41 21.88 1.40
N ALA A 312 14.41 22.56 0.85
CA ALA A 312 13.00 22.19 1.02
C ALA A 312 12.70 20.82 0.38
N MET A 313 13.24 20.54 -0.83
CA MET A 313 13.13 19.22 -1.45
C MET A 313 13.76 18.13 -0.57
N GLY A 314 14.98 18.39 -0.06
CA GLY A 314 15.70 17.45 0.81
C GLY A 314 14.99 17.21 2.13
N SER A 315 14.41 18.25 2.73
CA SER A 315 13.63 18.14 3.97
C SER A 315 12.37 17.30 3.76
N GLY A 316 11.60 17.57 2.69
CA GLY A 316 10.41 16.78 2.37
C GLY A 316 10.74 15.31 2.05
N ALA A 317 11.80 15.05 1.26
CA ALA A 317 12.28 13.69 1.02
C ALA A 317 12.73 13.00 2.32
N GLY A 318 13.38 13.75 3.23
CA GLY A 318 13.78 13.26 4.56
C GLY A 318 12.59 12.90 5.45
N GLY A 319 11.46 13.60 5.32
CA GLY A 319 10.20 13.25 6.00
C GLY A 319 9.71 11.84 5.69
N MET A 320 10.06 11.29 4.53
CA MET A 320 9.72 9.91 4.13
C MET A 320 10.67 8.83 4.68
N PHE A 321 11.60 9.18 5.57
CA PHE A 321 12.61 8.26 6.09
C PHE A 321 11.98 7.02 6.75
N GLU A 322 11.07 7.22 7.70
CA GLU A 322 10.47 6.11 8.46
C GLU A 322 9.71 5.16 7.54
N THR A 323 8.87 5.69 6.65
CA THR A 323 8.11 4.92 5.66
C THR A 323 9.05 4.11 4.74
N SER A 324 10.15 4.73 4.28
CA SER A 324 11.15 4.07 3.43
C SER A 324 11.88 2.96 4.18
N MET A 325 12.29 3.23 5.43
CA MET A 325 12.98 2.23 6.27
C MET A 325 12.06 1.04 6.58
N VAL A 326 10.78 1.25 6.84
CA VAL A 326 9.82 0.15 7.04
C VAL A 326 9.76 -0.73 5.80
N ALA A 327 9.65 -0.16 4.60
CA ALA A 327 9.62 -0.94 3.36
C ALA A 327 10.87 -1.81 3.19
N ILE A 328 12.05 -1.26 3.47
CA ILE A 328 13.34 -1.97 3.41
C ILE A 328 13.39 -3.12 4.45
N LEU A 329 13.07 -2.82 5.70
CA LEU A 329 13.17 -3.78 6.80
C LEU A 329 12.17 -4.92 6.67
N VAL A 330 10.93 -4.63 6.24
CA VAL A 330 9.93 -5.66 5.94
C VAL A 330 10.41 -6.58 4.83
N ALA A 331 10.94 -6.03 3.73
CA ALA A 331 11.44 -6.83 2.62
C ALA A 331 12.59 -7.74 3.05
N ALA A 332 13.54 -7.22 3.84
CA ALA A 332 14.65 -7.98 4.41
C ALA A 332 14.15 -9.12 5.33
N MET A 333 13.24 -8.82 6.25
CA MET A 333 12.64 -9.81 7.16
C MET A 333 11.91 -10.91 6.38
N CYS A 334 11.11 -10.54 5.39
CA CYS A 334 10.34 -11.49 4.58
C CYS A 334 11.22 -12.42 3.76
N ALA A 335 12.38 -11.95 3.26
CA ALA A 335 13.36 -12.78 2.57
C ALA A 335 13.90 -13.89 3.49
N LEU A 336 14.24 -13.56 4.74
CA LEU A 336 14.69 -14.55 5.74
C LEU A 336 13.59 -15.55 6.11
N ILE A 337 12.36 -15.08 6.33
CA ILE A 337 11.20 -15.92 6.66
C ILE A 337 10.92 -16.89 5.51
N ARG A 338 10.99 -16.42 4.26
CA ARG A 338 10.80 -17.25 3.05
C ARG A 338 11.86 -18.32 2.96
N ALA A 339 13.14 -17.97 3.10
CA ALA A 339 14.25 -18.91 3.06
C ALA A 339 14.16 -20.00 4.14
N HIS A 340 13.55 -19.69 5.29
CA HIS A 340 13.33 -20.62 6.40
C HIS A 340 12.02 -21.41 6.30
N GLY A 341 11.23 -21.24 5.22
CA GLY A 341 9.99 -21.98 4.94
C GLY A 341 8.78 -21.52 5.77
N GLY A 342 8.80 -20.28 6.29
CA GLY A 342 7.68 -19.75 7.09
C GLY A 342 6.41 -19.57 6.28
N PHE A 343 6.54 -19.02 5.07
CA PHE A 343 5.38 -18.83 4.20
C PHE A 343 4.80 -20.14 3.69
N ASP A 344 5.64 -21.20 3.46
CA ASP A 344 5.16 -22.53 3.09
C ASP A 344 4.25 -23.11 4.19
N ALA A 345 4.61 -22.89 5.47
CA ALA A 345 3.80 -23.35 6.60
C ALA A 345 2.43 -22.65 6.66
N LEU A 346 2.41 -21.33 6.39
CA LEU A 346 1.17 -20.56 6.35
C LEU A 346 0.27 -21.02 5.20
N LEU A 347 0.83 -21.20 4.03
CA LEU A 347 0.15 -21.72 2.84
C LEU A 347 -0.47 -23.11 3.07
N TYR A 348 0.30 -24.01 3.71
CA TYR A 348 -0.19 -25.34 4.08
C TYR A 348 -1.38 -25.27 5.03
N LEU A 349 -1.32 -24.39 6.05
CA LEU A 349 -2.39 -24.24 7.04
C LEU A 349 -3.70 -23.74 6.38
N ILE A 350 -3.63 -22.70 5.55
CA ILE A 350 -4.79 -22.13 4.86
C ILE A 350 -5.47 -23.19 4.00
N ARG A 351 -4.70 -23.94 3.19
CA ARG A 351 -5.26 -25.00 2.34
C ARG A 351 -5.89 -26.15 3.14
N LYS A 352 -5.36 -26.46 4.31
CA LYS A 352 -5.94 -27.48 5.21
C LYS A 352 -7.29 -27.05 5.80
N LEU A 353 -7.43 -25.77 6.15
CA LEU A 353 -8.61 -25.25 6.83
C LEU A 353 -9.77 -24.97 5.86
N PHE A 354 -9.49 -24.45 4.66
CA PHE A 354 -10.49 -23.97 3.72
C PHE A 354 -10.66 -24.93 2.54
N LYS A 355 -11.84 -25.59 2.45
CA LYS A 355 -12.13 -26.59 1.44
C LYS A 355 -13.42 -26.25 0.69
N GLY A 356 -13.54 -26.80 -0.52
CA GLY A 356 -14.69 -26.60 -1.41
C GLY A 356 -14.71 -25.19 -2.03
N ASN A 357 -15.68 -24.92 -2.93
CA ASN A 357 -15.69 -23.68 -3.70
C ASN A 357 -15.80 -22.41 -2.84
N ARG A 358 -16.80 -22.31 -1.95
CA ARG A 358 -16.97 -21.13 -1.08
C ARG A 358 -15.86 -21.02 -0.04
N GLY A 359 -15.49 -22.14 0.59
CA GLY A 359 -14.38 -22.18 1.54
C GLY A 359 -13.05 -21.81 0.86
N GLY A 360 -12.79 -22.35 -0.33
CA GLY A 360 -11.62 -22.01 -1.14
C GLY A 360 -11.53 -20.52 -1.49
N GLN A 361 -12.65 -19.89 -1.87
CA GLN A 361 -12.70 -18.45 -2.13
C GLN A 361 -12.35 -17.62 -0.88
N LEU A 362 -12.94 -17.95 0.28
CA LEU A 362 -12.57 -17.29 1.54
C LEU A 362 -11.12 -17.56 1.92
N GLY A 363 -10.67 -18.81 1.74
CA GLY A 363 -9.27 -19.19 1.99
C GLY A 363 -8.26 -18.40 1.15
N MET A 364 -8.56 -18.14 -0.12
CA MET A 364 -7.73 -17.29 -0.98
C MET A 364 -7.66 -15.84 -0.46
N GLY A 365 -8.80 -15.29 -0.04
CA GLY A 365 -8.86 -13.96 0.55
C GLY A 365 -8.05 -13.86 1.84
N LEU A 366 -8.21 -14.81 2.74
CA LEU A 366 -7.43 -14.86 3.99
C LEU A 366 -5.95 -15.15 3.74
N LEU A 367 -5.63 -15.94 2.72
CA LEU A 367 -4.26 -16.20 2.32
C LEU A 367 -3.54 -14.91 1.95
N VAL A 368 -4.09 -14.14 1.00
CA VAL A 368 -3.47 -12.88 0.59
C VAL A 368 -3.47 -11.87 1.74
N GLY A 369 -4.54 -11.80 2.55
CA GLY A 369 -4.59 -10.91 3.71
C GLY A 369 -3.53 -11.23 4.77
N THR A 370 -3.26 -12.51 5.04
CA THR A 370 -2.16 -12.89 5.95
C THR A 370 -0.79 -12.61 5.36
N MET A 371 -0.64 -12.69 4.03
CA MET A 371 0.57 -12.24 3.36
C MET A 371 0.72 -10.71 3.44
N ASP A 372 -0.35 -9.94 3.31
CA ASP A 372 -0.32 -8.48 3.51
C ASP A 372 0.14 -8.10 4.91
N ILE A 373 -0.40 -8.76 5.94
CA ILE A 373 0.05 -8.57 7.34
C ILE A 373 1.55 -8.84 7.48
N ALA A 374 2.05 -9.87 6.79
CA ALA A 374 3.45 -10.26 6.88
C ALA A 374 4.38 -9.34 6.09
N THR A 375 3.94 -8.87 4.91
CA THR A 375 4.79 -8.14 3.95
C THR A 375 4.57 -6.64 3.94
N ALA A 376 3.49 -6.15 4.57
CA ALA A 376 3.03 -4.76 4.52
C ALA A 376 3.01 -4.18 3.08
N ASN A 377 2.82 -5.06 2.08
CA ASN A 377 2.84 -4.72 0.67
C ASN A 377 1.89 -5.62 -0.14
N ASN A 378 0.84 -5.03 -0.68
CA ASN A 378 -0.22 -5.74 -1.40
C ASN A 378 0.27 -6.48 -2.67
N THR A 379 1.14 -5.86 -3.46
CA THR A 379 1.66 -6.51 -4.67
C THR A 379 2.49 -7.75 -4.34
N VAL A 380 3.38 -7.63 -3.35
CA VAL A 380 4.21 -8.76 -2.88
C VAL A 380 3.33 -9.88 -2.31
N ALA A 381 2.32 -9.53 -1.51
CA ALA A 381 1.37 -10.47 -0.95
C ALA A 381 0.62 -11.26 -2.03
N ILE A 382 0.14 -10.58 -3.08
CA ILE A 382 -0.54 -11.20 -4.22
C ILE A 382 0.42 -12.15 -4.97
N VAL A 383 1.64 -11.70 -5.27
CA VAL A 383 2.64 -12.52 -5.98
C VAL A 383 2.93 -13.80 -5.20
N MET A 384 3.06 -13.70 -3.87
CA MET A 384 3.32 -14.86 -3.01
C MET A 384 2.11 -15.79 -2.90
N ALA A 385 0.90 -15.26 -2.84
CA ALA A 385 -0.33 -16.05 -2.73
C ALA A 385 -0.72 -16.73 -4.06
N ASN A 386 -0.30 -16.18 -5.20
CA ASN A 386 -0.72 -16.63 -6.54
C ASN A 386 -0.54 -18.12 -6.82
N PRO A 387 0.61 -18.76 -6.56
CA PRO A 387 0.80 -20.17 -6.87
C PRO A 387 -0.24 -21.06 -6.17
N ILE A 388 -0.47 -20.81 -4.89
CA ILE A 388 -1.41 -21.58 -4.07
C ILE A 388 -2.86 -21.27 -4.45
N ALA A 389 -3.20 -20.01 -4.68
CA ALA A 389 -4.53 -19.63 -5.15
C ALA A 389 -4.85 -20.30 -6.50
N LYS A 390 -3.87 -20.44 -7.39
CA LYS A 390 -4.01 -21.14 -8.68
C LYS A 390 -4.30 -22.63 -8.50
N GLU A 391 -3.62 -23.29 -7.57
CA GLU A 391 -3.89 -24.69 -7.22
C GLU A 391 -5.27 -24.85 -6.59
N MET A 392 -5.63 -23.98 -5.62
CA MET A 392 -6.97 -23.96 -5.01
C MET A 392 -8.07 -23.70 -6.04
N SER A 393 -7.79 -22.85 -7.05
CA SER A 393 -8.72 -22.61 -8.17
C SER A 393 -9.01 -23.89 -8.93
N ALA A 394 -7.98 -24.66 -9.27
CA ALA A 394 -8.12 -25.93 -9.98
C ALA A 394 -8.84 -26.99 -9.13
N ASP A 395 -8.44 -27.12 -7.85
CA ASP A 395 -8.98 -28.12 -6.93
C ASP A 395 -10.46 -27.89 -6.58
N TYR A 396 -10.89 -26.62 -6.47
CA TYR A 396 -12.24 -26.28 -6.00
C TYR A 396 -13.17 -25.75 -7.09
N GLY A 397 -12.74 -25.78 -8.35
CA GLY A 397 -13.53 -25.32 -9.49
C GLY A 397 -13.85 -23.83 -9.43
N ILE A 398 -12.89 -23.01 -8.99
CA ILE A 398 -12.97 -21.54 -8.96
C ILE A 398 -12.34 -21.02 -10.26
N SER A 399 -13.01 -20.10 -10.97
CA SER A 399 -12.43 -19.57 -12.21
C SER A 399 -11.18 -18.71 -11.94
N PRO A 400 -10.18 -18.72 -12.84
CA PRO A 400 -8.98 -17.87 -12.73
C PRO A 400 -9.32 -16.38 -12.53
N LYS A 401 -10.34 -15.89 -13.24
CA LYS A 401 -10.86 -14.53 -13.09
C LYS A 401 -11.35 -14.27 -11.65
N ARG A 402 -12.10 -15.22 -11.07
CA ARG A 402 -12.62 -15.07 -9.71
C ARG A 402 -11.52 -15.09 -8.68
N ALA A 403 -10.54 -15.98 -8.85
CA ALA A 403 -9.35 -16.02 -7.98
C ALA A 403 -8.55 -14.70 -8.04
N ALA A 404 -8.30 -14.16 -9.23
CA ALA A 404 -7.63 -12.87 -9.39
C ALA A 404 -8.43 -11.72 -8.72
N CYS A 405 -9.77 -11.71 -8.86
CA CYS A 405 -10.62 -10.75 -8.16
C CYS A 405 -10.47 -10.84 -6.65
N LEU A 406 -10.49 -12.06 -6.09
CA LEU A 406 -10.41 -12.26 -4.65
C LEU A 406 -9.04 -11.85 -4.09
N LEU A 407 -7.95 -12.25 -4.76
CA LEU A 407 -6.60 -11.88 -4.34
C LEU A 407 -6.44 -10.36 -4.29
N ASP A 408 -6.83 -9.65 -5.32
CA ASP A 408 -6.69 -8.20 -5.38
C ASP A 408 -7.66 -7.48 -4.42
N THR A 409 -8.91 -7.92 -4.34
CA THR A 409 -9.91 -7.29 -3.45
C THR A 409 -9.54 -7.47 -1.98
N PHE A 410 -9.18 -8.67 -1.55
CA PHE A 410 -8.80 -8.91 -0.15
C PHE A 410 -7.46 -8.26 0.19
N SER A 411 -6.51 -8.20 -0.75
CA SER A 411 -5.29 -7.43 -0.58
C SER A 411 -5.60 -5.94 -0.34
N CYS A 412 -6.48 -5.33 -1.14
CA CYS A 412 -6.93 -3.96 -0.92
C CYS A 412 -7.63 -3.76 0.45
N ILE A 413 -8.39 -4.75 0.93
CA ILE A 413 -9.04 -4.70 2.26
C ILE A 413 -7.98 -4.67 3.36
N PHE A 414 -7.10 -5.68 3.37
CA PHE A 414 -6.10 -5.81 4.45
C PHE A 414 -5.09 -4.68 4.42
N GLN A 415 -4.51 -4.40 3.26
CA GLN A 415 -3.50 -3.34 3.13
C GLN A 415 -4.06 -1.95 3.43
N GLY A 416 -5.33 -1.69 3.13
CA GLY A 416 -6.00 -0.44 3.46
C GLY A 416 -6.19 -0.23 4.97
N VAL A 417 -6.20 -1.31 5.77
CA VAL A 417 -6.48 -1.26 7.22
C VAL A 417 -5.22 -1.46 8.06
N ILE A 418 -4.18 -2.12 7.53
CA ILE A 418 -2.96 -2.40 8.30
C ILE A 418 -2.29 -1.10 8.76
N PRO A 419 -2.10 -0.88 10.09
CA PRO A 419 -1.61 0.40 10.63
C PRO A 419 -0.15 0.71 10.28
N TYR A 420 0.63 -0.29 9.90
CA TYR A 420 2.02 -0.18 9.44
C TYR A 420 2.18 -0.45 7.93
N GLY A 421 1.08 -0.54 7.21
CA GLY A 421 1.08 -0.68 5.75
C GLY A 421 1.51 0.62 5.06
N ALA A 422 2.07 0.52 3.85
CA ALA A 422 2.58 1.66 3.10
C ALA A 422 1.53 2.79 2.94
N GLN A 423 0.28 2.44 2.70
CA GLN A 423 -0.82 3.39 2.54
C GLN A 423 -1.07 4.22 3.80
N MET A 424 -1.09 3.55 4.96
CA MET A 424 -1.32 4.19 6.25
C MET A 424 -0.12 5.05 6.64
N LEU A 425 1.10 4.53 6.50
CA LEU A 425 2.32 5.27 6.84
C LEU A 425 2.47 6.54 6.00
N VAL A 426 2.20 6.46 4.70
CA VAL A 426 2.25 7.64 3.81
C VAL A 426 1.18 8.67 4.20
N ALA A 427 -0.04 8.23 4.55
CA ALA A 427 -1.09 9.13 5.02
C ALA A 427 -0.67 9.87 6.30
N ILE A 428 -0.13 9.15 7.29
CA ILE A 428 0.34 9.72 8.57
C ILE A 428 1.50 10.68 8.31
N THR A 429 2.49 10.28 7.52
CA THR A 429 3.66 11.13 7.20
C THR A 429 3.22 12.42 6.50
N ALA A 430 2.31 12.34 5.51
CA ALA A 430 1.78 13.51 4.83
C ALA A 430 1.00 14.45 5.78
N CYS A 431 0.27 13.90 6.76
CA CYS A 431 -0.35 14.70 7.82
C CYS A 431 0.70 15.40 8.69
N ALA A 432 1.75 14.69 9.09
CA ALA A 432 2.83 15.25 9.91
C ALA A 432 3.57 16.39 9.19
N GLU A 433 3.82 16.27 7.88
CA GLU A 433 4.38 17.33 7.04
C GLU A 433 3.49 18.57 6.95
N MET A 434 2.17 18.38 7.07
CA MET A 434 1.17 19.45 7.18
C MET A 434 1.01 20.00 8.62
N GLY A 435 1.84 19.52 9.57
CA GLY A 435 1.83 19.93 10.97
C GLY A 435 0.72 19.32 11.82
N VAL A 436 0.09 18.23 11.32
CA VAL A 436 -0.98 17.52 12.03
C VAL A 436 -0.46 16.16 12.49
N GLN A 437 -0.45 15.94 13.80
CA GLN A 437 -0.13 14.62 14.38
C GLN A 437 -1.42 13.79 14.46
N ILE A 438 -1.41 12.62 13.84
CA ILE A 438 -2.54 11.68 13.80
C ILE A 438 -2.02 10.25 13.81
N SER A 439 -2.67 9.37 14.56
CA SER A 439 -2.31 7.95 14.60
C SER A 439 -3.03 7.14 13.51
N ALA A 440 -2.49 5.97 13.19
CA ALA A 440 -3.17 5.03 12.31
C ALA A 440 -4.56 4.65 12.83
N PHE A 441 -4.71 4.53 14.15
CA PHE A 441 -5.96 4.11 14.80
C PHE A 441 -7.05 5.17 14.70
N ASP A 442 -6.68 6.47 14.69
CA ASP A 442 -7.64 7.55 14.43
C ASP A 442 -8.22 7.44 13.01
N ILE A 443 -7.36 7.15 12.02
CA ILE A 443 -7.76 7.01 10.62
C ILE A 443 -8.59 5.73 10.43
N MET A 444 -8.24 4.63 11.10
CA MET A 444 -8.92 3.33 10.97
C MET A 444 -10.42 3.42 11.26
N GLY A 445 -10.85 4.29 12.17
CA GLY A 445 -12.27 4.52 12.46
C GLY A 445 -13.07 5.06 11.27
N TYR A 446 -12.40 5.60 10.25
CA TYR A 446 -13.00 6.23 9.08
C TYR A 446 -12.70 5.53 7.75
N LEU A 447 -12.12 4.32 7.78
CA LEU A 447 -11.85 3.51 6.60
C LEU A 447 -13.11 2.78 6.09
N TYR A 448 -14.15 3.52 5.80
CA TYR A 448 -15.45 2.94 5.42
C TYR A 448 -15.36 2.05 4.19
N TYR A 449 -14.57 2.46 3.18
CA TYR A 449 -14.47 1.67 1.94
C TYR A 449 -13.88 0.27 2.16
N PRO A 450 -12.73 0.06 2.80
CA PRO A 450 -12.21 -1.27 3.08
C PRO A 450 -13.19 -2.16 3.87
N TYR A 451 -13.88 -1.60 4.86
CA TYR A 451 -14.86 -2.36 5.65
C TYR A 451 -16.09 -2.76 4.83
N LEU A 452 -16.64 -1.84 4.04
CA LEU A 452 -17.76 -2.12 3.15
C LEU A 452 -17.35 -3.05 1.99
N LEU A 453 -16.10 -2.97 1.54
CA LEU A 453 -15.54 -3.88 0.55
C LEU A 453 -15.44 -5.31 1.10
N LEU A 454 -15.08 -5.48 2.37
CA LEU A 454 -15.12 -6.77 3.05
C LEU A 454 -16.54 -7.34 3.06
N VAL A 455 -17.54 -6.56 3.47
CA VAL A 455 -18.96 -6.98 3.47
C VAL A 455 -19.41 -7.36 2.07
N SER A 456 -19.15 -6.51 1.06
CA SER A 456 -19.50 -6.76 -0.33
C SER A 456 -18.84 -8.04 -0.87
N SER A 457 -17.56 -8.28 -0.50
CA SER A 457 -16.82 -9.48 -0.88
C SER A 457 -17.42 -10.74 -0.28
N LEU A 458 -17.78 -10.71 1.01
CA LEU A 458 -18.46 -11.83 1.68
C LEU A 458 -19.83 -12.13 1.06
N VAL A 459 -20.62 -11.10 0.75
CA VAL A 459 -21.89 -11.25 0.01
C VAL A 459 -21.63 -11.90 -1.36
N ALA A 460 -20.61 -11.44 -2.09
CA ALA A 460 -20.24 -12.01 -3.38
C ALA A 460 -19.83 -13.49 -3.30
N ILE A 461 -19.17 -13.92 -2.21
CA ILE A 461 -18.74 -15.31 -1.99
C ILE A 461 -19.94 -16.20 -1.57
N PHE A 462 -20.71 -15.77 -0.58
CA PHE A 462 -21.67 -16.64 0.10
C PHE A 462 -23.08 -16.56 -0.49
N VAL A 463 -23.50 -15.38 -0.99
CA VAL A 463 -24.86 -15.14 -1.50
C VAL A 463 -24.92 -15.27 -3.00
N ILE A 464 -24.10 -14.49 -3.73
CA ILE A 464 -24.19 -14.45 -5.20
C ILE A 464 -23.56 -15.71 -5.80
N GLY A 465 -22.44 -16.18 -5.23
CA GLY A 465 -21.71 -17.34 -5.73
C GLY A 465 -21.14 -17.13 -7.14
N GLU A 466 -20.42 -18.12 -7.63
CA GLU A 466 -19.96 -18.14 -9.02
C GLU A 466 -20.95 -18.95 -9.87
N LYS A 467 -21.55 -18.33 -10.91
CA LYS A 467 -22.37 -19.08 -11.86
C LYS A 467 -21.51 -20.14 -12.53
N LYS A 468 -21.79 -21.42 -12.28
CA LYS A 468 -21.20 -22.52 -13.05
C LYS A 468 -21.57 -22.29 -14.51
N LYS A 469 -20.57 -22.10 -15.37
CA LYS A 469 -20.74 -22.21 -16.81
C LYS A 469 -20.77 -23.66 -17.23
#